data_6e481fbb378ebc997117d002fe45aaeb
#
_entry.id   6e481fbb378ebc997117d002fe45aaeb
#
_cell.length_a   1.000
_cell.length_b   1.000
_cell.length_c   1.000
_cell.angle_alpha   90.00
_cell.angle_beta   90.00
_cell.angle_gamma   90.00
#
_symmetry.space_group_name_H-M   'P 1'
#
loop_
_entity.id
_entity.type
_entity.pdbx_description
1 polymer ?
#
loop_
_entity_poly.entity_id
_entity_poly.type
_entity_poly.pdbx_seq_one_letter_code
_entity_poly.pdbx_strand_id
1 'polypeptide(L)'
;PLHKWLEYGLICDYDEERAKEIADTLEEPDHFQAAKADATSKEELISLIRQYEIDFGMDAAPPFASNIIFDAAYETGANYGSMGTWSVPMEHPAYGLGIENSYTEPMTRYNFDRHEKWKERGNMAVICMGIDPGVVNVFAKYAAVELFDELTEVHVKDGGNLTIPGADPDDITFGFNVWTVLDEVMNPNVEYDQEKGGLIVEKAFAGQETFLMPDGVGENTLVKVEHEEVVTFARFLKQYGLKKATFKISLDDNLITALKVIDHLGLRSLKPVQVGNVKVVPRDVVAACAPQPKDIGTEMIGEMLVG
;
A
#
# COMPACT_ATOMS: atom_id res chain seq x y z
N PRO A 1 -2.45 -25.39 8.78
CA PRO A 1 -3.79 -24.86 8.59
C PRO A 1 -4.11 -23.85 9.65
N LEU A 2 -4.48 -22.64 9.24
CA LEU A 2 -4.76 -21.50 10.11
C LEU A 2 -6.04 -21.74 10.96
N HIS A 3 -6.94 -22.63 10.51
CA HIS A 3 -8.22 -22.89 11.13
C HIS A 3 -8.17 -23.49 12.56
N LYS A 4 -7.03 -23.96 13.06
CA LYS A 4 -6.96 -24.53 14.42
C LYS A 4 -7.21 -23.52 15.54
N TRP A 5 -7.05 -22.24 15.28
CA TRP A 5 -7.29 -21.15 16.21
C TRP A 5 -8.39 -20.19 15.71
N LEU A 6 -8.79 -20.30 14.45
CA LEU A 6 -9.87 -19.53 13.85
C LEU A 6 -11.16 -20.32 13.99
N GLU A 7 -12.08 -19.84 14.80
CA GLU A 7 -13.39 -20.47 14.98
C GLU A 7 -14.29 -20.20 13.79
N TYR A 8 -14.19 -19.00 13.21
CA TYR A 8 -15.05 -18.53 12.15
C TYR A 8 -14.38 -17.41 11.34
N GLY A 9 -14.58 -17.39 10.03
CA GLY A 9 -14.11 -16.35 9.12
C GLY A 9 -15.24 -15.81 8.24
N LEU A 10 -15.40 -14.49 8.23
CA LEU A 10 -16.30 -13.78 7.32
C LEU A 10 -15.49 -13.10 6.21
N ILE A 11 -15.65 -13.57 4.99
CA ILE A 11 -15.03 -12.98 3.79
C ILE A 11 -15.96 -11.90 3.26
N CYS A 12 -15.47 -10.67 3.17
CA CYS A 12 -16.23 -9.52 2.70
C CYS A 12 -15.64 -8.93 1.44
N ASP A 13 -16.48 -8.61 0.48
CA ASP A 13 -16.12 -7.85 -0.71
C ASP A 13 -17.31 -6.96 -1.12
N TYR A 14 -17.04 -5.91 -1.88
CA TYR A 14 -18.08 -5.09 -2.50
C TYR A 14 -18.94 -5.90 -3.47
N ASP A 15 -18.32 -6.87 -4.14
CA ASP A 15 -18.97 -7.89 -4.96
C ASP A 15 -19.19 -9.17 -4.14
N GLU A 16 -20.45 -9.44 -3.79
CA GLU A 16 -20.84 -10.60 -2.98
C GLU A 16 -20.50 -11.94 -3.66
N GLU A 17 -20.60 -12.02 -4.99
CA GLU A 17 -20.24 -13.21 -5.75
C GLU A 17 -18.76 -13.52 -5.61
N ARG A 18 -17.91 -12.48 -5.68
CA ARG A 18 -16.47 -12.61 -5.48
C ARG A 18 -16.13 -13.04 -4.05
N ALA A 19 -16.79 -12.46 -3.04
CA ALA A 19 -16.59 -12.88 -1.65
C ALA A 19 -16.92 -14.37 -1.48
N LYS A 20 -18.00 -14.82 -2.11
CA LYS A 20 -18.43 -16.22 -2.09
C LYS A 20 -17.45 -17.14 -2.83
N GLU A 21 -17.00 -16.77 -4.03
CA GLU A 21 -15.99 -17.53 -4.77
C GLU A 21 -14.74 -17.73 -3.92
N ILE A 22 -14.26 -16.69 -3.22
CA ILE A 22 -13.10 -16.78 -2.34
C ILE A 22 -13.38 -17.72 -1.16
N ALA A 23 -14.52 -17.58 -0.49
CA ALA A 23 -14.91 -18.47 0.62
C ALA A 23 -14.99 -19.94 0.18
N ASP A 24 -15.53 -20.20 -1.00
CA ASP A 24 -15.65 -21.54 -1.58
C ASP A 24 -14.28 -22.18 -1.88
N THR A 25 -13.26 -21.37 -2.24
CA THR A 25 -11.89 -21.88 -2.47
C THR A 25 -11.22 -22.42 -1.21
N LEU A 26 -11.69 -22.02 -0.04
CA LEU A 26 -11.14 -22.50 1.24
C LEU A 26 -11.63 -23.91 1.61
N GLU A 27 -12.62 -24.44 0.90
CA GLU A 27 -13.17 -25.81 1.06
C GLU A 27 -13.65 -26.14 2.49
N GLU A 28 -13.94 -25.11 3.31
CA GLU A 28 -14.36 -25.24 4.71
C GLU A 28 -15.64 -24.40 4.98
N PRO A 29 -16.80 -24.74 4.39
CA PRO A 29 -18.01 -23.92 4.43
C PRO A 29 -18.60 -23.74 5.84
N ASP A 30 -18.27 -24.64 6.77
CA ASP A 30 -18.70 -24.52 8.17
C ASP A 30 -17.88 -23.46 8.94
N HIS A 31 -16.69 -23.10 8.44
CA HIS A 31 -15.78 -22.12 9.03
C HIS A 31 -15.74 -20.78 8.31
N PHE A 32 -16.08 -20.75 7.02
CA PHE A 32 -16.01 -19.53 6.21
C PHE A 32 -17.35 -19.20 5.59
N GLN A 33 -17.75 -17.96 5.75
CA GLN A 33 -18.95 -17.39 5.12
C GLN A 33 -18.58 -16.16 4.31
N ALA A 34 -19.46 -15.79 3.39
CA ALA A 34 -19.30 -14.61 2.57
C ALA A 34 -20.38 -13.58 2.90
N ALA A 35 -20.03 -12.31 2.81
CA ALA A 35 -20.97 -11.20 2.88
C ALA A 35 -20.55 -10.08 1.95
N LYS A 36 -21.56 -9.36 1.43
CA LYS A 36 -21.32 -8.08 0.78
C LYS A 36 -20.95 -7.03 1.81
N ALA A 37 -19.92 -6.22 1.54
CA ALA A 37 -19.56 -5.08 2.36
C ALA A 37 -18.97 -3.95 1.51
N ASP A 38 -19.47 -2.75 1.72
CA ASP A 38 -18.84 -1.54 1.20
C ASP A 38 -17.81 -1.04 2.23
N ALA A 39 -16.53 -1.24 1.95
CA ALA A 39 -15.43 -0.83 2.82
C ALA A 39 -15.35 0.70 3.01
N THR A 40 -16.05 1.49 2.19
CA THR A 40 -16.16 2.96 2.35
C THR A 40 -17.32 3.38 3.25
N SER A 41 -18.17 2.45 3.68
CA SER A 41 -19.28 2.69 4.60
C SER A 41 -18.95 2.19 6.01
N LYS A 42 -18.51 3.10 6.88
CA LYS A 42 -18.18 2.77 8.27
C LYS A 42 -19.38 2.17 9.02
N GLU A 43 -20.57 2.70 8.81
CA GLU A 43 -21.81 2.23 9.45
C GLU A 43 -22.15 0.79 9.05
N GLU A 44 -21.94 0.43 7.77
CA GLU A 44 -22.15 -0.91 7.27
C GLU A 44 -21.15 -1.89 7.91
N LEU A 45 -19.86 -1.52 7.91
CA LEU A 45 -18.81 -2.30 8.56
C LEU A 45 -19.08 -2.54 10.06
N ILE A 46 -19.49 -1.49 10.80
CA ILE A 46 -19.86 -1.60 12.22
C ILE A 46 -21.04 -2.58 12.40
N SER A 47 -22.02 -2.50 11.50
CA SER A 47 -23.18 -3.41 11.54
C SER A 47 -22.77 -4.87 11.32
N LEU A 48 -21.93 -5.13 10.32
CA LEU A 48 -21.41 -6.47 10.03
C LEU A 48 -20.56 -7.01 11.18
N ILE A 49 -19.61 -6.23 11.70
CA ILE A 49 -18.77 -6.65 12.83
C ILE A 49 -19.63 -7.05 14.04
N ARG A 50 -20.67 -6.30 14.34
CA ARG A 50 -21.58 -6.59 15.45
C ARG A 50 -22.49 -7.79 15.17
N GLN A 51 -23.02 -7.88 13.95
CA GLN A 51 -23.93 -8.96 13.56
C GLN A 51 -23.27 -10.32 13.63
N TYR A 52 -22.01 -10.39 13.22
CA TYR A 52 -21.23 -11.62 13.15
C TYR A 52 -20.25 -11.78 14.33
N GLU A 53 -20.33 -10.91 15.35
CA GLU A 53 -19.51 -10.96 16.56
C GLU A 53 -18.00 -11.06 16.26
N ILE A 54 -17.55 -10.32 15.25
CA ILE A 54 -16.15 -10.33 14.80
C ILE A 54 -15.24 -9.68 15.86
N ASP A 55 -14.20 -10.38 16.28
CA ASP A 55 -13.21 -9.93 17.26
C ASP A 55 -11.89 -9.45 16.63
N PHE A 56 -11.65 -9.77 15.34
CA PHE A 56 -10.49 -9.33 14.58
C PHE A 56 -10.86 -9.06 13.12
N GLY A 57 -10.60 -7.85 12.65
CA GLY A 57 -10.74 -7.45 11.25
C GLY A 57 -9.40 -7.43 10.54
N MET A 58 -9.26 -8.26 9.50
CA MET A 58 -8.12 -8.20 8.57
C MET A 58 -8.46 -7.31 7.39
N ASP A 59 -7.77 -6.20 7.26
CA ASP A 59 -7.94 -5.27 6.15
C ASP A 59 -7.10 -5.71 4.94
N ALA A 60 -7.79 -6.15 3.91
CA ALA A 60 -7.26 -6.49 2.60
C ALA A 60 -7.93 -5.63 1.49
N ALA A 61 -8.56 -4.52 1.88
CA ALA A 61 -9.21 -3.60 0.96
C ALA A 61 -8.20 -2.63 0.33
N PRO A 62 -8.59 -1.89 -0.73
CA PRO A 62 -7.75 -0.84 -1.27
C PRO A 62 -7.40 0.23 -0.22
N PRO A 63 -6.20 0.82 -0.25
CA PRO A 63 -5.67 1.69 0.80
C PRO A 63 -6.60 2.82 1.24
N PHE A 64 -7.37 3.41 0.32
CA PHE A 64 -8.30 4.51 0.63
C PHE A 64 -9.43 4.12 1.62
N ALA A 65 -9.72 2.81 1.78
CA ALA A 65 -10.70 2.31 2.73
C ALA A 65 -10.09 2.00 4.12
N SER A 66 -8.77 1.85 4.22
CA SER A 66 -8.10 1.34 5.41
C SER A 66 -8.41 2.14 6.69
N ASN A 67 -8.45 3.47 6.61
CA ASN A 67 -8.77 4.28 7.79
C ASN A 67 -10.22 4.13 8.25
N ILE A 68 -11.13 3.82 7.33
CA ILE A 68 -12.56 3.57 7.63
C ILE A 68 -12.72 2.24 8.34
N ILE A 69 -12.05 1.18 7.84
CA ILE A 69 -12.05 -0.15 8.45
C ILE A 69 -11.40 -0.10 9.84
N PHE A 70 -10.26 0.60 9.96
CA PHE A 70 -9.57 0.83 11.23
C PHE A 70 -10.47 1.50 12.27
N ASP A 71 -11.21 2.55 11.88
CA ASP A 71 -12.15 3.23 12.77
C ASP A 71 -13.37 2.36 13.13
N ALA A 72 -13.90 1.58 12.18
CA ALA A 72 -15.00 0.63 12.44
C ALA A 72 -14.60 -0.45 13.45
N ALA A 73 -13.40 -1.02 13.32
CA ALA A 73 -12.84 -1.97 14.26
C ALA A 73 -12.68 -1.33 15.65
N TYR A 74 -12.11 -0.12 15.73
CA TYR A 74 -12.01 0.62 16.99
C TYR A 74 -13.38 0.83 17.64
N GLU A 75 -14.39 1.32 16.93
CA GLU A 75 -15.71 1.63 17.49
C GLU A 75 -16.49 0.39 17.97
N THR A 76 -16.24 -0.76 17.38
CA THR A 76 -16.86 -2.03 17.77
C THR A 76 -16.11 -2.76 18.90
N GLY A 77 -14.83 -2.44 19.08
CA GLY A 77 -13.96 -3.15 20.03
C GLY A 77 -13.31 -4.38 19.41
N ALA A 78 -13.37 -4.54 18.10
CA ALA A 78 -12.57 -5.55 17.39
C ALA A 78 -11.10 -5.14 17.34
N ASN A 79 -10.21 -6.13 17.25
CA ASN A 79 -8.82 -5.91 16.91
C ASN A 79 -8.70 -5.67 15.39
N TYR A 80 -7.59 -5.09 14.97
CA TYR A 80 -7.36 -4.72 13.58
C TYR A 80 -6.00 -5.17 13.09
N GLY A 81 -5.95 -5.63 11.85
CA GLY A 81 -4.71 -5.91 11.14
C GLY A 81 -4.76 -5.42 9.70
N SER A 82 -3.65 -4.88 9.19
CA SER A 82 -3.54 -4.50 7.78
C SER A 82 -2.15 -4.75 7.24
N MET A 83 -2.07 -5.03 5.94
CA MET A 83 -0.78 -5.17 5.25
C MET A 83 -0.15 -3.83 4.93
N GLY A 84 -0.95 -2.81 4.68
CA GLY A 84 -0.50 -1.45 4.39
C GLY A 84 -1.28 -0.40 5.18
N THR A 85 -1.02 0.86 4.89
CA THR A 85 -1.74 2.01 5.43
C THR A 85 -2.05 3.02 4.33
N TRP A 86 -2.72 4.09 4.67
CA TRP A 86 -3.06 5.12 3.71
C TRP A 86 -2.67 6.52 4.20
N SER A 87 -2.08 7.31 3.32
CA SER A 87 -1.88 8.74 3.54
C SER A 87 -3.21 9.46 3.37
N VAL A 88 -3.68 10.11 4.43
CA VAL A 88 -4.90 10.92 4.34
C VAL A 88 -4.63 12.14 3.47
N PRO A 89 -5.27 12.25 2.28
CA PRO A 89 -5.18 13.47 1.50
C PRO A 89 -5.88 14.58 2.28
N MET A 90 -5.14 15.57 2.76
CA MET A 90 -5.78 16.75 3.30
C MET A 90 -6.36 17.60 2.16
N GLU A 91 -7.47 18.28 2.41
CA GLU A 91 -8.02 19.30 1.50
C GLU A 91 -7.03 20.47 1.40
N HIS A 92 -5.93 20.27 0.70
CA HIS A 92 -4.99 21.33 0.44
C HIS A 92 -5.37 22.01 -0.88
N PRO A 93 -5.43 23.36 -0.93
CA PRO A 93 -5.81 24.08 -2.13
C PRO A 93 -4.97 23.76 -3.36
N ALA A 94 -3.75 23.34 -3.15
CA ALA A 94 -2.80 22.97 -4.20
C ALA A 94 -2.60 21.45 -4.37
N TYR A 95 -3.39 20.61 -3.72
CA TYR A 95 -3.29 19.16 -3.87
C TYR A 95 -3.40 18.76 -5.36
N GLY A 96 -2.42 18.00 -5.83
CA GLY A 96 -2.33 17.61 -7.23
C GLY A 96 -1.86 18.71 -8.20
N LEU A 97 -1.53 19.92 -7.70
CA LEU A 97 -1.07 21.05 -8.52
C LEU A 97 0.43 21.31 -8.39
N GLY A 98 1.06 20.81 -7.35
CA GLY A 98 2.50 20.95 -7.12
C GLY A 98 2.93 20.16 -5.88
N ILE A 99 4.23 19.87 -5.81
CA ILE A 99 4.78 19.00 -4.77
C ILE A 99 4.69 19.62 -3.38
N GLU A 100 4.95 20.90 -3.24
CA GLU A 100 5.05 21.57 -1.93
C GLU A 100 3.74 21.58 -1.18
N ASN A 101 2.65 21.35 -1.91
CA ASN A 101 1.31 21.47 -1.40
C ASN A 101 0.43 20.25 -1.67
N SER A 102 0.99 19.19 -2.22
CA SER A 102 0.22 18.02 -2.61
C SER A 102 0.28 16.88 -1.61
N TYR A 103 1.27 16.89 -0.73
CA TYR A 103 1.48 15.87 0.29
C TYR A 103 1.34 16.48 1.68
N THR A 104 0.58 15.88 2.51
CA THR A 104 0.17 16.53 3.76
C THR A 104 0.40 15.67 4.99
N GLU A 105 0.30 14.36 4.86
CA GLU A 105 0.39 13.47 5.99
C GLU A 105 1.10 12.17 5.60
N PRO A 106 2.26 11.85 6.23
CA PRO A 106 2.95 10.60 5.98
C PRO A 106 2.06 9.39 6.29
N MET A 107 2.20 8.33 5.51
CA MET A 107 1.60 7.03 5.81
C MET A 107 1.82 6.65 7.26
N THR A 108 0.91 5.88 7.85
CA THR A 108 0.91 5.45 9.26
C THR A 108 0.56 6.51 10.30
N ARG A 109 0.64 7.82 9.99
CA ARG A 109 0.38 8.87 10.98
C ARG A 109 -1.03 8.79 11.53
N TYR A 110 -2.03 8.59 10.67
CA TYR A 110 -3.42 8.42 11.09
C TYR A 110 -3.58 7.36 12.17
N ASN A 111 -2.91 6.22 12.02
CA ASN A 111 -2.96 5.09 12.93
C ASN A 111 -2.18 5.40 14.23
N PHE A 112 -0.95 5.90 14.13
CA PHE A 112 -0.12 6.18 15.30
C PHE A 112 -0.65 7.32 16.18
N ASP A 113 -1.32 8.33 15.61
CA ASP A 113 -1.95 9.41 16.38
C ASP A 113 -3.13 8.89 17.23
N ARG A 114 -3.62 7.68 16.95
CA ARG A 114 -4.68 7.01 17.70
C ARG A 114 -4.19 5.91 18.64
N HIS A 115 -2.88 5.72 18.74
CA HIS A 115 -2.25 4.66 19.54
C HIS A 115 -2.77 4.63 21.00
N GLU A 116 -2.77 5.76 21.68
CA GLU A 116 -3.20 5.81 23.09
C GLU A 116 -4.69 5.45 23.26
N LYS A 117 -5.54 5.85 22.31
CA LYS A 117 -6.97 5.49 22.33
C LYS A 117 -7.19 3.98 22.23
N TRP A 118 -6.46 3.31 21.32
CA TRP A 118 -6.50 1.86 21.17
C TRP A 118 -6.02 1.16 22.44
N LYS A 119 -4.92 1.63 22.99
CA LYS A 119 -4.34 1.10 24.24
C LYS A 119 -5.28 1.27 25.44
N GLU A 120 -5.89 2.44 25.62
CA GLU A 120 -6.86 2.71 26.67
C GLU A 120 -8.08 1.79 26.60
N ARG A 121 -8.49 1.43 25.38
CA ARG A 121 -9.60 0.49 25.15
C ARG A 121 -9.21 -0.97 25.41
N GLY A 122 -7.94 -1.29 25.45
CA GLY A 122 -7.42 -2.65 25.60
C GLY A 122 -7.47 -3.48 24.30
N ASN A 123 -7.66 -2.84 23.15
CA ASN A 123 -7.63 -3.46 21.83
C ASN A 123 -6.28 -3.27 21.16
N MET A 124 -6.02 -4.09 20.15
CA MET A 124 -4.79 -4.08 19.38
C MET A 124 -5.08 -3.72 17.91
N ALA A 125 -4.26 -2.84 17.36
CA ALA A 125 -4.15 -2.63 15.92
C ALA A 125 -2.72 -2.92 15.48
N VAL A 126 -2.53 -3.83 14.54
CA VAL A 126 -1.25 -4.15 13.91
C VAL A 126 -1.32 -3.73 12.46
N ILE A 127 -0.45 -2.80 12.08
CA ILE A 127 -0.36 -2.30 10.70
C ILE A 127 0.95 -2.76 10.08
N CYS A 128 1.04 -2.72 8.76
CA CYS A 128 2.26 -3.08 8.03
C CYS A 128 2.67 -4.55 8.28
N MET A 129 1.74 -5.49 8.04
CA MET A 129 1.97 -6.94 8.26
C MET A 129 2.21 -7.70 6.95
N GLY A 130 2.65 -7.00 5.89
CA GLY A 130 2.99 -7.61 4.60
C GLY A 130 4.46 -8.05 4.50
N ILE A 131 4.96 -8.05 3.28
CA ILE A 131 6.39 -8.22 2.99
C ILE A 131 7.05 -6.85 3.09
N ASP A 132 6.61 -5.93 2.30
CA ASP A 132 6.87 -4.50 2.29
C ASP A 132 5.53 -3.74 2.18
N PRO A 133 5.11 -3.12 3.27
CA PRO A 133 5.72 -3.09 4.61
C PRO A 133 5.48 -4.37 5.43
N GLY A 134 6.46 -4.75 6.25
CA GLY A 134 6.32 -5.85 7.22
C GLY A 134 7.58 -6.66 7.42
N VAL A 135 7.83 -7.68 6.61
CA VAL A 135 9.00 -8.56 6.75
C VAL A 135 10.31 -7.76 6.65
N VAL A 136 10.40 -6.79 5.74
CA VAL A 136 11.58 -5.91 5.62
C VAL A 136 11.83 -5.08 6.88
N ASN A 137 10.76 -4.71 7.61
CA ASN A 137 10.89 -4.04 8.92
C ASN A 137 11.50 -4.97 9.96
N VAL A 138 11.12 -6.25 9.96
CA VAL A 138 11.71 -7.28 10.83
C VAL A 138 13.18 -7.49 10.50
N PHE A 139 13.54 -7.57 9.21
CA PHE A 139 14.93 -7.70 8.78
C PHE A 139 15.76 -6.49 9.17
N ALA A 140 15.29 -5.28 8.95
CA ALA A 140 15.98 -4.07 9.37
C ALA A 140 16.18 -4.01 10.91
N LYS A 141 15.16 -4.42 11.67
CA LYS A 141 15.26 -4.53 13.12
C LYS A 141 16.25 -5.60 13.56
N TYR A 142 16.22 -6.77 12.93
CA TYR A 142 17.18 -7.84 13.19
C TYR A 142 18.62 -7.39 12.90
N ALA A 143 18.83 -6.74 11.75
CA ALA A 143 20.12 -6.19 11.38
C ALA A 143 20.64 -5.17 12.41
N ALA A 144 19.76 -4.29 12.90
CA ALA A 144 20.10 -3.27 13.89
C ALA A 144 20.45 -3.85 15.28
N VAL A 145 19.92 -5.03 15.62
CA VAL A 145 20.11 -5.62 16.96
C VAL A 145 21.19 -6.68 16.95
N GLU A 146 21.29 -7.48 15.87
CA GLU A 146 22.10 -8.69 15.85
C GLU A 146 23.30 -8.63 14.90
N LEU A 147 23.28 -7.76 13.87
CA LEU A 147 24.29 -7.81 12.82
C LEU A 147 25.26 -6.62 12.81
N PHE A 148 24.80 -5.45 13.24
CA PHE A 148 25.58 -4.20 13.17
C PHE A 148 25.70 -3.53 14.53
N ASP A 149 26.84 -2.91 14.78
CA ASP A 149 27.05 -2.05 15.97
C ASP A 149 26.24 -0.75 15.87
N GLU A 150 26.08 -0.23 14.66
CA GLU A 150 25.28 0.95 14.34
C GLU A 150 24.62 0.77 12.96
N LEU A 151 23.31 0.98 12.86
CA LEU A 151 22.57 0.93 11.61
C LEU A 151 22.34 2.36 11.10
N THR A 152 23.20 2.85 10.20
CA THR A 152 23.17 4.24 9.77
C THR A 152 22.25 4.50 8.59
N GLU A 153 22.12 3.55 7.68
CA GLU A 153 21.27 3.70 6.47
C GLU A 153 20.49 2.42 6.22
N VAL A 154 19.23 2.56 5.79
CA VAL A 154 18.37 1.47 5.34
C VAL A 154 17.73 1.86 4.01
N HIS A 155 17.95 1.06 2.98
CA HIS A 155 17.43 1.30 1.64
C HIS A 155 16.71 0.06 1.15
N VAL A 156 15.39 0.03 1.25
CA VAL A 156 14.60 -1.08 0.71
C VAL A 156 14.50 -0.94 -0.80
N LYS A 157 14.70 -2.04 -1.49
CA LYS A 157 14.58 -2.16 -2.94
C LYS A 157 13.70 -3.36 -3.27
N ASP A 158 12.59 -3.09 -3.91
CA ASP A 158 11.69 -4.09 -4.46
C ASP A 158 11.87 -4.15 -5.99
N GLY A 159 12.20 -5.31 -6.51
CA GLY A 159 12.44 -5.50 -7.93
C GLY A 159 12.21 -6.93 -8.40
N GLY A 160 12.09 -7.10 -9.69
CA GLY A 160 11.81 -8.40 -10.27
C GLY A 160 12.12 -8.48 -11.76
N ASN A 161 11.99 -9.68 -12.29
CA ASN A 161 12.10 -9.97 -13.73
C ASN A 161 10.80 -10.60 -14.28
N LEU A 162 9.66 -10.23 -13.70
CA LEU A 162 8.37 -10.73 -14.12
C LEU A 162 8.10 -10.39 -15.60
N THR A 163 7.69 -11.39 -16.36
CA THR A 163 7.32 -11.25 -17.75
C THR A 163 6.03 -11.99 -18.06
N ILE A 164 5.33 -11.56 -19.10
CA ILE A 164 4.13 -12.24 -19.61
C ILE A 164 4.51 -12.89 -20.94
N PRO A 165 4.51 -14.22 -21.03
CA PRO A 165 4.88 -14.91 -22.28
C PRO A 165 3.99 -14.48 -23.43
N GLY A 166 4.61 -14.00 -24.53
CA GLY A 166 3.89 -13.59 -25.74
C GLY A 166 3.27 -12.19 -25.70
N ALA A 167 3.43 -11.43 -24.61
CA ALA A 167 3.07 -10.02 -24.60
C ALA A 167 3.96 -9.21 -25.55
N ASP A 168 3.40 -8.14 -26.12
CA ASP A 168 4.18 -7.18 -26.89
C ASP A 168 5.14 -6.45 -25.96
N PRO A 169 6.44 -6.33 -26.28
CA PRO A 169 7.40 -5.56 -25.47
C PRO A 169 7.00 -4.10 -25.23
N ASP A 170 6.15 -3.54 -26.08
CA ASP A 170 5.65 -2.17 -25.96
C ASP A 170 4.36 -2.07 -25.12
N ASP A 171 3.79 -3.20 -24.69
CA ASP A 171 2.60 -3.21 -23.84
C ASP A 171 2.89 -2.61 -22.45
N ILE A 172 1.93 -1.82 -21.97
CA ILE A 172 1.95 -1.29 -20.60
C ILE A 172 1.16 -2.25 -19.72
N THR A 173 1.83 -2.84 -18.75
CA THR A 173 1.20 -3.79 -17.82
C THR A 173 1.33 -3.32 -16.38
N PHE A 174 0.31 -3.65 -15.57
CA PHE A 174 0.33 -3.43 -14.13
C PHE A 174 0.41 -4.80 -13.44
N GLY A 175 1.52 -5.08 -12.77
CA GLY A 175 1.71 -6.33 -12.01
C GLY A 175 0.96 -6.32 -10.66
N PHE A 176 0.37 -5.19 -10.28
CA PHE A 176 -0.34 -5.01 -9.01
C PHE A 176 -1.61 -4.17 -9.21
N ASN A 177 -2.36 -3.93 -8.14
CA ASN A 177 -3.57 -3.12 -8.18
C ASN A 177 -3.28 -1.74 -8.78
N VAL A 178 -4.00 -1.38 -9.85
CA VAL A 178 -3.74 -0.14 -10.61
C VAL A 178 -3.85 1.10 -9.74
N TRP A 179 -4.85 1.17 -8.86
CA TRP A 179 -5.03 2.31 -7.95
C TRP A 179 -3.85 2.47 -7.00
N THR A 180 -3.37 1.37 -6.42
CA THR A 180 -2.22 1.38 -5.53
C THR A 180 -0.97 1.86 -6.26
N VAL A 181 -0.69 1.33 -7.46
CA VAL A 181 0.46 1.76 -8.28
C VAL A 181 0.37 3.24 -8.63
N LEU A 182 -0.82 3.74 -9.01
CA LEU A 182 -0.99 5.15 -9.33
C LEU A 182 -0.80 6.05 -8.10
N ASP A 183 -1.26 5.62 -6.93
CA ASP A 183 -1.08 6.38 -5.68
C ASP A 183 0.39 6.39 -5.25
N GLU A 184 1.04 5.25 -5.17
CA GLU A 184 2.43 5.13 -4.73
C GLU A 184 3.41 5.85 -5.65
N VAL A 185 3.26 5.69 -6.97
CA VAL A 185 4.23 6.20 -7.96
C VAL A 185 4.00 7.66 -8.31
N MET A 186 2.74 8.09 -8.34
CA MET A 186 2.38 9.45 -8.78
C MET A 186 2.19 10.44 -7.64
N ASN A 187 2.11 9.98 -6.41
CA ASN A 187 2.16 10.86 -5.25
C ASN A 187 3.61 11.32 -4.98
N PRO A 188 3.79 12.45 -4.28
CA PRO A 188 5.09 12.79 -3.71
C PRO A 188 5.53 11.68 -2.76
N ASN A 189 6.79 11.31 -2.82
CA ASN A 189 7.35 10.30 -1.93
C ASN A 189 8.05 10.92 -0.71
N VAL A 190 8.30 10.08 0.30
CA VAL A 190 8.95 10.47 1.53
C VAL A 190 10.28 9.72 1.65
N GLU A 191 11.35 10.43 2.00
CA GLU A 191 12.59 9.85 2.50
C GLU A 191 12.88 10.34 3.91
N TYR A 192 13.68 9.60 4.64
CA TYR A 192 14.23 10.04 5.90
C TYR A 192 15.69 10.41 5.71
N ASP A 193 16.03 11.66 6.08
CA ASP A 193 17.40 12.14 6.11
C ASP A 193 17.59 13.03 7.34
N GLN A 194 18.36 12.53 8.32
CA GLN A 194 18.58 13.22 9.58
C GLN A 194 19.27 14.59 9.37
N GLU A 195 20.19 14.70 8.40
CA GLU A 195 20.92 15.94 8.13
C GLU A 195 20.03 17.01 7.50
N LYS A 196 18.97 16.57 6.79
CA LYS A 196 17.96 17.46 6.20
C LYS A 196 16.77 17.77 7.12
N GLY A 197 16.80 17.28 8.36
CA GLY A 197 15.77 17.57 9.36
C GLY A 197 14.76 16.45 9.61
N GLY A 198 14.94 15.27 9.02
CA GLY A 198 14.11 14.09 9.26
C GLY A 198 13.36 13.63 8.04
N LEU A 199 12.03 13.47 8.15
CA LEU A 199 11.20 13.12 6.99
C LEU A 199 11.10 14.30 6.04
N ILE A 200 11.46 14.09 4.80
CA ILE A 200 11.38 15.07 3.72
C ILE A 200 10.56 14.54 2.57
N VAL A 201 9.80 15.43 1.95
CA VAL A 201 8.95 15.11 0.80
C VAL A 201 9.68 15.42 -0.48
N GLU A 202 9.70 14.49 -1.41
CA GLU A 202 10.25 14.65 -2.74
C GLU A 202 9.15 14.48 -3.80
N LYS A 203 9.38 15.02 -4.98
CA LYS A 203 8.41 14.86 -6.09
C LYS A 203 8.39 13.41 -6.59
N ALA A 204 7.26 13.01 -7.15
CA ALA A 204 7.13 11.75 -7.87
C ALA A 204 8.28 11.53 -8.88
N PHE A 205 8.69 10.30 -9.03
CA PHE A 205 9.80 9.86 -9.90
C PHE A 205 11.19 10.41 -9.52
N ALA A 206 11.37 10.99 -8.34
CA ALA A 206 12.70 11.39 -7.86
C ALA A 206 13.57 10.16 -7.57
N GLY A 207 14.90 10.35 -7.63
CA GLY A 207 15.86 9.33 -7.22
C GLY A 207 15.86 8.04 -8.03
N GLN A 208 15.51 8.11 -9.32
CA GLN A 208 15.62 6.98 -10.24
C GLN A 208 17.06 6.48 -10.31
N GLU A 209 17.25 5.16 -10.24
CA GLU A 209 18.55 4.49 -10.38
C GLU A 209 18.42 3.14 -11.10
N THR A 210 19.48 2.68 -11.71
CA THR A 210 19.62 1.29 -12.17
C THR A 210 20.33 0.50 -11.08
N PHE A 211 19.73 -0.62 -10.68
CA PHE A 211 20.27 -1.50 -9.65
C PHE A 211 20.33 -2.94 -10.13
N LEU A 212 21.44 -3.60 -9.90
CA LEU A 212 21.58 -5.02 -10.19
C LEU A 212 21.01 -5.82 -9.02
N MET A 213 19.82 -6.34 -9.20
CA MET A 213 19.19 -7.23 -8.22
C MET A 213 19.95 -8.56 -8.15
N PRO A 214 20.07 -9.15 -6.94
CA PRO A 214 20.80 -10.41 -6.74
C PRO A 214 20.06 -11.61 -7.35
N ASP A 215 20.64 -12.79 -7.17
CA ASP A 215 20.08 -14.12 -7.47
C ASP A 215 19.59 -14.32 -8.92
N GLY A 216 20.15 -13.55 -9.87
CA GLY A 216 19.85 -13.70 -11.29
C GLY A 216 18.64 -12.90 -11.78
N VAL A 217 17.99 -12.13 -10.93
CA VAL A 217 16.88 -11.24 -11.34
C VAL A 217 17.34 -10.20 -12.39
N GLY A 218 18.58 -9.67 -12.25
CA GLY A 218 19.16 -8.79 -13.26
C GLY A 218 19.03 -7.30 -12.96
N GLU A 219 19.32 -6.47 -13.96
CA GLU A 219 19.23 -5.01 -13.82
C GLU A 219 17.79 -4.54 -13.79
N ASN A 220 17.46 -3.70 -12.80
CA ASN A 220 16.16 -3.08 -12.65
C ASN A 220 16.26 -1.56 -12.59
N THR A 221 15.33 -0.86 -13.23
CA THR A 221 15.14 0.57 -13.04
C THR A 221 14.25 0.78 -11.82
N LEU A 222 14.82 1.36 -10.77
CA LEU A 222 14.14 1.64 -9.50
C LEU A 222 13.76 3.11 -9.40
N VAL A 223 12.54 3.37 -8.90
CA VAL A 223 12.04 4.71 -8.60
C VAL A 223 11.64 4.81 -7.15
N LYS A 224 11.85 5.97 -6.52
CA LYS A 224 11.30 6.22 -5.18
C LYS A 224 9.78 6.33 -5.27
N VAL A 225 9.10 5.70 -4.34
CA VAL A 225 7.65 5.79 -4.17
C VAL A 225 7.34 6.13 -2.72
N GLU A 226 6.11 6.54 -2.46
CA GLU A 226 5.62 6.68 -1.10
C GLU A 226 5.42 5.30 -0.49
N HIS A 227 6.09 5.04 0.65
CA HIS A 227 5.99 3.75 1.31
C HIS A 227 6.20 3.82 2.82
N GLU A 228 5.52 2.96 3.57
CA GLU A 228 5.43 2.99 5.03
C GLU A 228 6.76 2.75 5.74
N GLU A 229 7.66 1.96 5.14
CA GLU A 229 8.94 1.60 5.76
C GLU A 229 9.76 2.82 6.12
N VAL A 230 9.81 3.81 5.24
CA VAL A 230 10.60 5.03 5.48
C VAL A 230 10.15 5.71 6.77
N VAL A 231 8.83 5.76 7.01
CA VAL A 231 8.25 6.37 8.19
C VAL A 231 8.45 5.51 9.43
N THR A 232 8.25 4.20 9.31
CA THR A 232 8.42 3.27 10.43
C THR A 232 9.88 3.09 10.82
N PHE A 233 10.82 3.07 9.87
CA PHE A 233 12.25 3.10 10.17
C PHE A 233 12.65 4.39 10.90
N ALA A 234 12.20 5.54 10.40
CA ALA A 234 12.42 6.81 11.06
C ALA A 234 11.86 6.83 12.50
N ARG A 235 10.76 6.14 12.76
CA ARG A 235 10.14 6.05 14.08
C ARG A 235 10.89 5.10 15.03
N PHE A 236 11.30 3.93 14.57
CA PHE A 236 11.72 2.84 15.44
C PHE A 236 13.21 2.54 15.41
N LEU A 237 13.96 2.97 14.37
CA LEU A 237 15.37 2.64 14.21
C LEU A 237 16.34 3.78 14.54
N LYS A 238 15.86 4.99 14.81
CA LYS A 238 16.73 6.12 15.22
C LYS A 238 17.62 5.80 16.42
N GLN A 239 17.10 5.04 17.38
CA GLN A 239 17.86 4.61 18.55
C GLN A 239 19.03 3.68 18.24
N TYR A 240 19.11 3.14 17.04
CA TYR A 240 20.20 2.28 16.54
C TYR A 240 21.14 3.01 15.59
N GLY A 241 21.03 4.34 15.50
CA GLY A 241 21.93 5.19 14.71
C GLY A 241 21.41 5.59 13.33
N LEU A 242 20.16 5.29 12.97
CA LEU A 242 19.60 5.56 11.65
C LEU A 242 19.70 7.05 11.28
N LYS A 243 20.35 7.33 10.14
CA LYS A 243 20.50 8.66 9.55
C LYS A 243 19.73 8.81 8.25
N LYS A 244 19.61 7.72 7.46
CA LYS A 244 18.88 7.74 6.18
C LYS A 244 18.03 6.50 5.98
N ALA A 245 16.86 6.70 5.35
CA ALA A 245 16.02 5.60 4.87
C ALA A 245 15.30 5.99 3.58
N THR A 246 15.25 5.03 2.64
CA THR A 246 14.50 5.16 1.39
C THR A 246 13.82 3.86 1.03
N PHE A 247 12.75 3.96 0.26
CA PHE A 247 12.12 2.84 -0.42
C PHE A 247 12.10 3.09 -1.93
N LYS A 248 12.37 2.07 -2.71
CA LYS A 248 12.32 2.13 -4.17
C LYS A 248 11.73 0.84 -4.73
N ILE A 249 10.89 0.99 -5.73
CA ILE A 249 10.30 -0.13 -6.47
C ILE A 249 10.79 -0.13 -7.92
N SER A 250 10.93 -1.33 -8.47
CA SER A 250 11.15 -1.53 -9.89
C SER A 250 9.84 -1.40 -10.66
N LEU A 251 9.90 -0.63 -11.72
CA LEU A 251 8.81 -0.53 -12.70
C LEU A 251 9.39 -0.68 -14.10
N ASP A 252 8.58 -1.22 -14.99
CA ASP A 252 8.91 -1.26 -16.40
C ASP A 252 9.14 0.16 -16.97
N ASP A 253 10.13 0.32 -17.84
CA ASP A 253 10.51 1.63 -18.40
C ASP A 253 9.39 2.26 -19.24
N ASN A 254 8.57 1.44 -19.93
CA ASN A 254 7.41 1.92 -20.68
C ASN A 254 6.33 2.42 -19.72
N LEU A 255 6.08 1.70 -18.62
CA LEU A 255 5.16 2.14 -17.58
C LEU A 255 5.63 3.45 -16.94
N ILE A 256 6.89 3.57 -16.55
CA ILE A 256 7.47 4.82 -16.01
C ILE A 256 7.26 5.97 -17.00
N THR A 257 7.52 5.73 -18.28
CA THR A 257 7.35 6.75 -19.31
C THR A 257 5.90 7.17 -19.46
N ALA A 258 4.97 6.23 -19.50
CA ALA A 258 3.54 6.50 -19.57
C ALA A 258 3.05 7.28 -18.34
N LEU A 259 3.45 6.89 -17.14
CA LEU A 259 3.06 7.57 -15.90
C LEU A 259 3.60 9.01 -15.85
N LYS A 260 4.81 9.27 -16.34
CA LYS A 260 5.35 10.63 -16.48
C LYS A 260 4.53 11.49 -17.45
N VAL A 261 4.06 10.92 -18.57
CA VAL A 261 3.18 11.61 -19.51
C VAL A 261 1.83 11.92 -18.86
N ILE A 262 1.23 10.97 -18.17
CA ILE A 262 -0.01 11.13 -17.40
C ILE A 262 0.14 12.26 -16.36
N ASP A 263 1.26 12.31 -15.64
CA ASP A 263 1.56 13.38 -14.68
C ASP A 263 1.64 14.75 -15.36
N HIS A 264 2.39 14.86 -16.44
CA HIS A 264 2.54 16.11 -17.19
C HIS A 264 1.24 16.61 -17.82
N LEU A 265 0.31 15.71 -18.15
CA LEU A 265 -1.03 16.06 -18.63
C LEU A 265 -2.00 16.45 -17.50
N GLY A 266 -1.59 16.33 -16.24
CA GLY A 266 -2.44 16.60 -15.09
C GLY A 266 -3.46 15.49 -14.81
N LEU A 267 -3.34 14.34 -15.46
CA LEU A 267 -4.27 13.22 -15.33
C LEU A 267 -4.13 12.45 -14.00
N ARG A 268 -3.09 12.74 -13.23
CA ARG A 268 -2.96 12.23 -11.84
C ARG A 268 -3.92 12.88 -10.85
N SER A 269 -4.57 14.00 -11.25
CA SER A 269 -5.38 14.82 -10.35
C SER A 269 -6.60 14.06 -9.82
N LEU A 270 -6.82 14.15 -8.50
CA LEU A 270 -8.06 13.73 -7.84
C LEU A 270 -9.14 14.82 -7.84
N LYS A 271 -8.83 16.02 -8.35
CA LYS A 271 -9.81 17.10 -8.50
C LYS A 271 -10.71 16.82 -9.70
N PRO A 272 -12.04 16.81 -9.50
CA PRO A 272 -12.97 16.66 -10.61
C PRO A 272 -12.82 17.79 -11.62
N VAL A 273 -12.77 17.45 -12.90
CA VAL A 273 -12.77 18.37 -14.04
C VAL A 273 -14.08 18.27 -14.81
N GLN A 274 -14.53 19.36 -15.41
CA GLN A 274 -15.74 19.36 -16.24
C GLN A 274 -15.42 18.85 -17.63
N VAL A 275 -16.11 17.79 -18.05
CA VAL A 275 -16.01 17.23 -19.42
C VAL A 275 -17.43 17.20 -20.01
N GLY A 276 -17.73 18.10 -20.92
CA GLY A 276 -19.10 18.28 -21.41
C GLY A 276 -20.06 18.58 -20.26
N ASN A 277 -21.04 17.70 -20.05
CA ASN A 277 -22.09 17.87 -19.03
C ASN A 277 -21.81 17.06 -17.73
N VAL A 278 -20.69 16.38 -17.63
CA VAL A 278 -20.32 15.55 -16.47
C VAL A 278 -19.05 16.05 -15.81
N LYS A 279 -18.91 15.79 -14.50
CA LYS A 279 -17.64 15.94 -13.79
C LYS A 279 -16.99 14.58 -13.67
N VAL A 280 -15.71 14.50 -13.99
CA VAL A 280 -14.91 13.30 -13.89
C VAL A 280 -13.65 13.58 -13.08
N VAL A 281 -13.18 12.61 -12.32
CA VAL A 281 -11.87 12.64 -11.68
C VAL A 281 -10.86 12.08 -12.67
N PRO A 282 -9.83 12.84 -13.08
CA PRO A 282 -8.89 12.38 -14.11
C PRO A 282 -8.21 11.06 -13.75
N ARG A 283 -7.75 10.87 -12.52
CA ARG A 283 -7.12 9.64 -12.06
C ARG A 283 -8.05 8.42 -12.16
N ASP A 284 -9.35 8.60 -11.85
CA ASP A 284 -10.34 7.53 -11.96
C ASP A 284 -10.47 7.03 -13.41
N VAL A 285 -10.42 7.97 -14.37
CA VAL A 285 -10.45 7.61 -15.79
C VAL A 285 -9.20 6.82 -16.18
N VAL A 286 -8.02 7.25 -15.74
CA VAL A 286 -6.77 6.51 -15.99
C VAL A 286 -6.87 5.10 -15.44
N ALA A 287 -7.26 4.94 -14.17
CA ALA A 287 -7.38 3.64 -13.53
C ALA A 287 -8.42 2.72 -14.18
N ALA A 288 -9.56 3.30 -14.62
CA ALA A 288 -10.61 2.54 -15.29
C ALA A 288 -10.23 2.08 -16.71
N CYS A 289 -9.32 2.81 -17.37
CA CYS A 289 -8.85 2.49 -18.73
C CYS A 289 -7.59 1.60 -18.73
N ALA A 290 -6.87 1.53 -17.61
CA ALA A 290 -5.64 0.76 -17.52
C ALA A 290 -5.89 -0.76 -17.59
N PRO A 291 -4.96 -1.54 -18.16
CA PRO A 291 -5.01 -2.99 -18.10
C PRO A 291 -5.06 -3.46 -16.64
N GLN A 292 -5.98 -4.36 -16.31
CA GLN A 292 -6.17 -4.84 -14.95
C GLN A 292 -5.31 -6.06 -14.66
N PRO A 293 -4.68 -6.19 -13.47
CA PRO A 293 -3.83 -7.33 -13.12
C PRO A 293 -4.53 -8.68 -13.24
N LYS A 294 -5.84 -8.76 -12.99
CA LYS A 294 -6.64 -9.99 -13.14
C LYS A 294 -6.63 -10.57 -14.56
N ASP A 295 -6.42 -9.70 -15.55
CA ASP A 295 -6.44 -10.09 -16.93
C ASP A 295 -5.11 -10.72 -17.39
N ILE A 296 -4.05 -10.53 -16.58
CA ILE A 296 -2.67 -10.95 -16.90
C ILE A 296 -2.00 -11.77 -15.78
N GLY A 297 -2.48 -11.69 -14.55
CA GLY A 297 -1.76 -12.18 -13.37
C GLY A 297 -1.49 -13.68 -13.32
N THR A 298 -2.30 -14.50 -14.01
CA THR A 298 -2.09 -15.96 -14.08
C THR A 298 -1.06 -16.38 -15.14
N GLU A 299 -0.65 -15.46 -16.00
CA GLU A 299 0.28 -15.71 -17.10
C GLU A 299 1.69 -15.18 -16.82
N MET A 300 1.86 -14.43 -15.74
CA MET A 300 3.17 -13.88 -15.35
C MET A 300 4.11 -14.99 -14.88
N ILE A 301 5.35 -14.95 -15.37
CA ILE A 301 6.45 -15.80 -14.94
C ILE A 301 7.65 -14.96 -14.54
N GLY A 302 8.41 -15.41 -13.56
CA GLY A 302 9.62 -14.73 -13.10
C GLY A 302 9.71 -14.73 -11.57
N GLU A 303 10.60 -13.90 -11.06
CA GLU A 303 10.90 -13.76 -9.63
C GLU A 303 10.80 -12.31 -9.21
N MET A 304 10.33 -12.07 -7.98
CA MET A 304 10.40 -10.79 -7.29
C MET A 304 11.28 -10.92 -6.05
N LEU A 305 12.08 -9.91 -5.79
CA LEU A 305 12.95 -9.81 -4.62
C LEU A 305 12.73 -8.48 -3.91
N VAL A 306 12.58 -8.54 -2.60
CA VAL A 306 12.49 -7.37 -1.73
C VAL A 306 13.53 -7.49 -0.62
N GLY A 307 14.34 -6.46 -0.42
CA GLY A 307 15.35 -6.45 0.61
C GLY A 307 15.98 -5.09 0.86
#